data_5498aaa316e4209065cca716b8b1f14a
#
_entry.id   5498aaa316e4209065cca716b8b1f14a
#
_cell.length_a   1.000
_cell.length_b   1.000
_cell.length_c   1.000
_cell.angle_alpha   90.00
_cell.angle_beta   90.00
_cell.angle_gamma   90.00
#
_symmetry.space_group_name_H-M   'P 1'
#
loop_
_entity.id
_entity.type
_entity.pdbx_description
1 polymer ?
#
loop_
_entity_poly.entity_id
_entity_poly.type
_entity_poly.pdbx_seq_one_letter_code
_entity_poly.pdbx_strand_id
1 'polypeptide(L)' 'DEFDEETLLTIRKFFDNSLNVSETARQLYIHRNTLVYRLDKVNKATGLDLRVFEDAITFEIALMVVRYMHYMENKIY' A
#
# COMPACT_ATOMS: atom_id res chain seq x y z
N ASP A 1 -10.93 7.81 -1.01
CA ASP A 1 -9.93 6.78 -0.99
C ASP A 1 -10.55 5.43 -0.70
N GLU A 2 -10.24 4.43 -1.52
CA GLU A 2 -10.89 3.13 -1.44
C GLU A 2 -10.32 2.23 -0.36
N PHE A 3 -9.16 2.58 0.20
CA PHE A 3 -8.50 1.74 1.19
C PHE A 3 -8.61 2.37 2.57
N ASP A 4 -8.86 1.53 3.57
CA ASP A 4 -8.90 2.02 4.94
C ASP A 4 -7.47 2.31 5.46
N GLU A 5 -7.42 2.95 6.63
CA GLU A 5 -6.15 3.35 7.21
C GLU A 5 -5.27 2.15 7.54
N GLU A 6 -5.88 1.05 7.94
CA GLU A 6 -5.12 -0.15 8.27
C GLU A 6 -4.41 -0.71 7.04
N THR A 7 -5.12 -0.72 5.90
CA THR A 7 -4.52 -1.19 4.65
C THR A 7 -3.39 -0.27 4.21
N LEU A 8 -3.61 1.05 4.30
CA LEU A 8 -2.57 2.00 3.91
C LEU A 8 -1.34 1.90 4.81
N LEU A 9 -1.53 1.70 6.11
CA LEU A 9 -0.41 1.49 7.03
C LEU A 9 0.35 0.21 6.67
N THR A 10 -0.37 -0.85 6.34
CA THR A 10 0.23 -2.11 5.93
C THR A 10 1.10 -1.91 4.70
N ILE A 11 0.58 -1.21 3.70
CA ILE A 11 1.32 -0.93 2.46
C ILE A 11 2.57 -0.11 2.76
N ARG A 12 2.46 0.91 3.60
CA ARG A 12 3.59 1.75 3.96
C ARG A 12 4.69 0.93 4.64
N LYS A 13 4.32 0.10 5.59
CA LYS A 13 5.30 -0.75 6.28
C LYS A 13 5.94 -1.74 5.32
N PHE A 14 5.15 -2.29 4.40
CA PHE A 14 5.65 -3.24 3.43
C PHE A 14 6.71 -2.58 2.52
N PHE A 15 6.44 -1.36 2.07
CA PHE A 15 7.40 -0.62 1.25
C PHE A 15 8.64 -0.24 2.08
N ASP A 16 8.45 0.20 3.32
CA ASP A 16 9.57 0.55 4.20
C ASP A 16 10.50 -0.64 4.45
N ASN A 17 9.96 -1.86 4.40
CA ASN A 17 10.73 -3.08 4.60
C ASN A 17 11.16 -3.72 3.29
N SER A 18 11.20 -2.94 2.22
CA SER A 18 11.69 -3.37 0.90
C SER A 18 10.95 -4.60 0.38
N LEU A 19 9.64 -4.62 0.57
CA LEU A 19 8.74 -5.68 0.10
C LEU A 19 9.02 -7.03 0.78
N ASN A 20 9.51 -7.00 2.00
CA ASN A 20 9.76 -8.22 2.77
C ASN A 20 8.52 -8.59 3.57
N VAL A 21 7.84 -9.67 3.17
CA VAL A 21 6.58 -10.08 3.77
C VAL A 21 6.77 -10.47 5.24
N SER A 22 7.78 -11.29 5.53
CA SER A 22 7.98 -11.81 6.88
C SER A 22 8.32 -10.69 7.87
N GLU A 23 9.20 -9.79 7.48
CA GLU A 23 9.61 -8.69 8.37
C GLU A 23 8.44 -7.73 8.61
N THR A 24 7.67 -7.45 7.57
CA THR A 24 6.51 -6.57 7.70
C THR A 24 5.46 -7.15 8.63
N ALA A 25 5.16 -8.45 8.47
CA ALA A 25 4.20 -9.11 9.34
C ALA A 25 4.67 -9.08 10.79
N ARG A 26 5.96 -9.32 11.02
CA ARG A 26 6.54 -9.27 12.37
C ARG A 26 6.36 -7.89 12.99
N GLN A 27 6.67 -6.83 12.24
CA GLN A 27 6.58 -5.48 12.77
C GLN A 27 5.14 -5.05 13.04
N LEU A 28 4.19 -5.57 12.28
CA LEU A 28 2.79 -5.25 12.46
C LEU A 28 2.09 -6.18 13.45
N TYR A 29 2.82 -7.16 14.01
CA TYR A 29 2.26 -8.13 14.95
C TYR A 29 1.09 -8.91 14.37
N ILE A 30 1.19 -9.27 13.10
CA ILE A 30 0.16 -10.06 12.41
C ILE A 30 0.79 -11.31 11.82
N HIS A 31 -0.06 -12.30 11.57
CA HIS A 31 0.39 -13.52 10.90
C HIS A 31 0.74 -13.21 9.44
N ARG A 32 1.73 -13.91 8.91
CA ARG A 32 2.15 -13.77 7.53
C ARG A 32 0.96 -13.91 6.56
N ASN A 33 0.08 -14.87 6.81
CA ASN A 33 -1.08 -15.08 5.94
C ASN A 33 -2.04 -13.89 5.93
N THR A 34 -2.14 -13.18 7.05
CA THR A 34 -2.96 -11.97 7.12
C THR A 34 -2.38 -10.89 6.22
N LEU A 35 -1.06 -10.75 6.23
CA LEU A 35 -0.41 -9.78 5.36
C LEU A 35 -0.63 -10.13 3.89
N VAL A 36 -0.42 -11.39 3.53
CA VAL A 36 -0.65 -11.86 2.15
C VAL A 36 -2.08 -11.58 1.72
N TYR A 37 -3.05 -11.85 2.61
CA TYR A 37 -4.45 -11.57 2.31
C TYR A 37 -4.67 -10.08 2.01
N ARG A 38 -4.08 -9.20 2.79
CA ARG A 38 -4.21 -7.75 2.57
C ARG A 38 -3.60 -7.33 1.23
N LEU A 39 -2.45 -7.90 0.88
CA LEU A 39 -1.82 -7.60 -0.41
C LEU A 39 -2.63 -8.14 -1.58
N ASP A 40 -3.23 -9.32 -1.42
CA ASP A 40 -4.11 -9.88 -2.45
C ASP A 40 -5.36 -9.01 -2.64
N LYS A 41 -5.85 -8.42 -1.57
CA LYS A 41 -7.00 -7.52 -1.64
C LYS A 41 -6.68 -6.28 -2.47
N VAL A 42 -5.48 -5.73 -2.29
CA VAL A 42 -5.02 -4.60 -3.10
C VAL A 42 -4.93 -5.01 -4.56
N ASN A 43 -4.38 -6.21 -4.81
CA ASN A 43 -4.26 -6.72 -6.18
C ASN A 43 -5.62 -6.85 -6.85
N LYS A 44 -6.61 -7.36 -6.13
CA LYS A 44 -7.96 -7.48 -6.70
C LYS A 44 -8.57 -6.12 -7.00
N ALA A 45 -8.30 -5.13 -6.17
CA ALA A 45 -8.89 -3.80 -6.34
C ALA A 45 -8.21 -3.00 -7.43
N THR A 46 -6.90 -3.17 -7.65
CA THR A 46 -6.11 -2.30 -8.52
C THR A 46 -5.48 -3.00 -9.71
N GLY A 47 -5.39 -4.33 -9.65
CA GLY A 47 -4.65 -5.09 -10.64
C GLY A 47 -3.14 -5.09 -10.41
N LEU A 48 -2.67 -4.47 -9.34
CA LEU A 48 -1.25 -4.36 -9.03
C LEU A 48 -0.87 -5.29 -7.89
N ASP A 49 0.12 -6.15 -8.10
CA ASP A 49 0.65 -7.02 -7.07
C ASP A 49 1.84 -6.33 -6.43
N LEU A 50 1.65 -5.85 -5.20
CA LEU A 50 2.68 -5.06 -4.53
C LEU A 50 3.94 -5.86 -4.17
N ARG A 51 3.89 -7.18 -4.32
CA ARG A 51 5.08 -8.02 -4.15
C ARG A 51 5.97 -8.00 -5.38
N VAL A 52 5.47 -7.49 -6.51
CA VAL A 52 6.23 -7.29 -7.73
C VAL A 52 6.76 -5.87 -7.74
N PHE A 53 8.07 -5.72 -7.86
CA PHE A 53 8.72 -4.43 -7.70
C PHE A 53 8.13 -3.36 -8.63
N GLU A 54 7.93 -3.70 -9.89
CA GLU A 54 7.39 -2.75 -10.86
C GLU A 54 5.98 -2.30 -10.51
N ASP A 55 5.15 -3.23 -10.02
CA ASP A 55 3.80 -2.89 -9.61
C ASP A 55 3.82 -2.03 -8.34
N ALA A 56 4.75 -2.30 -7.44
CA ALA A 56 4.91 -1.50 -6.23
C ALA A 56 5.26 -0.06 -6.59
N ILE A 57 6.16 0.13 -7.54
CA ILE A 57 6.53 1.47 -8.00
C ILE A 57 5.32 2.18 -8.61
N THR A 58 4.59 1.48 -9.47
CA THR A 58 3.40 2.04 -10.10
C THR A 58 2.38 2.48 -9.05
N PHE A 59 2.15 1.64 -8.04
CA PHE A 59 1.23 1.96 -6.96
C PHE A 59 1.68 3.20 -6.19
N GLU A 60 2.97 3.27 -5.84
CA GLU A 60 3.50 4.39 -5.07
C GLU A 60 3.35 5.70 -5.84
N ILE A 61 3.65 5.69 -7.14
CA ILE A 61 3.50 6.89 -7.96
C ILE A 61 2.04 7.31 -8.03
N ALA A 62 1.13 6.34 -8.24
CA ALA A 62 -0.30 6.65 -8.29
C ALA A 62 -0.79 7.24 -6.96
N LEU A 63 -0.31 6.72 -5.84
CA LEU A 63 -0.68 7.22 -4.53
C LEU A 63 -0.18 8.65 -4.33
N MET A 64 1.03 8.94 -4.78
CA MET A 64 1.59 10.29 -4.70
C MET A 64 0.77 11.27 -5.54
N VAL A 65 0.34 10.85 -6.72
CA VAL A 65 -0.49 11.70 -7.59
C VAL A 65 -1.83 11.99 -6.92
N VAL A 66 -2.48 10.98 -6.34
CA VAL A 66 -3.75 11.16 -5.66
C VAL A 66 -3.61 12.13 -4.48
N ARG A 67 -2.54 11.96 -3.69
CA ARG A 67 -2.29 12.86 -2.56
C ARG A 67 -2.06 14.30 -3.02
N TYR A 68 -1.34 14.46 -4.12
CA TYR A 68 -1.10 15.79 -4.68
C TYR A 68 -2.41 16.43 -5.13
N MET A 69 -3.27 15.66 -5.79
CA MET A 69 -4.56 16.15 -6.25
C MET A 69 -5.43 16.60 -5.07
N HIS A 70 -5.46 15.79 -4.01
CA HIS A 70 -6.19 16.16 -2.79
C HIS A 70 -5.65 17.44 -2.18
N TYR A 71 -4.32 17.57 -2.13
CA TYR A 71 -3.67 18.76 -1.62
C TYR A 71 -4.09 19.99 -2.43
N MET A 72 -4.06 19.89 -3.73
CA MET A 72 -4.40 21.01 -4.62
C MET A 72 -5.86 21.39 -4.49
N GLU A 73 -6.77 20.42 -4.39
CA GLU A 73 -8.19 20.71 -4.19
C GLU A 73 -8.42 21.50 -2.91
N ASN A 74 -7.78 21.08 -1.82
CA ASN A 74 -7.94 21.75 -0.54
C ASN A 74 -7.28 23.11 -0.50
N LYS A 75 -6.23 23.29 -1.27
CA LYS A 75 -5.49 24.55 -1.29
C LYS A 75 -6.21 25.64 -2.05
N ILE A 76 -6.97 25.27 -3.07
CA ILE A 76 -7.66 26.25 -3.91
C ILE A 76 -8.80 26.94 -3.15
N TYR A 77 -9.32 26.28 -2.14
CA TYR A 77 -10.40 26.82 -1.33
C TYR A 77 -9.88 27.22 0.04
#